data_aed29aba5edaedbcc0f78dc0d45d90cf
#
_entry.id   aed29aba5edaedbcc0f78dc0d45d90cf
#
_cell.length_a   1.000
_cell.length_b   1.000
_cell.length_c   1.000
_cell.angle_alpha   90.00
_cell.angle_beta   90.00
_cell.angle_gamma   90.00
#
_symmetry.space_group_name_H-M   'P 1'
#
loop_
_entity.id
_entity.type
_entity.pdbx_description
1 polymer ?
#
loop_
_entity_poly.entity_id
_entity_poly.type
_entity_poly.pdbx_seq_one_letter_code
_entity_poly.pdbx_strand_id
1 'polypeptide(L)'
;HASTQMTANTREAVSLLSSFGMERIVLSRELSLKDISDIYESTGAELEVFVHGAMCYSYSGACFMSSLLGGRSGNRGRCAQTCRLPYDVYEGNKKLNKSDERNLLSCKDLCSLDILPDLIEAGIDSLKIEGRMKAPRYTAGVVSIWRKYLDLYNEKGRAGYSVEKADRKLLLDLFDRGGQTDGYYKEHNGKDMIALHEKPVSKQVNVEYFDYLDKTFVEGKKQLAVSGSIKLKENMPIIFDISINNLKDVYGRDKEFDNFLSVESQFIDILPYFFRE
;
A
#
# COMPACT_ATOMS: atom_id res chain seq x y z
N HIS A 1 3.00 -9.59 11.93
CA HIS A 1 2.52 -9.73 10.54
C HIS A 1 3.68 -10.15 9.63
N ALA A 2 3.41 -11.00 8.63
CA ALA A 2 4.38 -11.34 7.59
C ALA A 2 4.31 -10.31 6.48
N SER A 3 5.47 -9.69 6.14
CA SER A 3 5.55 -8.71 5.05
C SER A 3 5.53 -9.36 3.67
N THR A 4 5.18 -8.59 2.64
CA THR A 4 5.26 -9.01 1.23
C THR A 4 6.66 -9.47 0.82
N GLN A 5 7.73 -9.04 1.50
CA GLN A 5 9.10 -9.52 1.28
C GLN A 5 9.31 -10.99 1.65
N MET A 6 8.38 -11.61 2.39
CA MET A 6 8.38 -13.05 2.66
C MET A 6 7.93 -13.87 1.44
N THR A 7 7.46 -13.22 0.39
CA THR A 7 7.05 -13.86 -0.87
C THR A 7 5.99 -14.96 -0.67
N ALA A 8 4.99 -14.68 0.19
CA ALA A 8 3.90 -15.60 0.44
C ALA A 8 2.97 -15.66 -0.78
N ASN A 9 3.13 -16.70 -1.60
CA ASN A 9 2.41 -16.88 -2.86
C ASN A 9 1.79 -18.28 -3.03
N THR A 10 1.85 -19.12 -2.00
CA THR A 10 1.23 -20.44 -1.98
C THR A 10 0.60 -20.70 -0.61
N ARG A 11 -0.36 -21.63 -0.55
CA ARG A 11 -0.96 -22.07 0.71
C ARG A 11 0.06 -22.67 1.69
N GLU A 12 1.09 -23.35 1.16
CA GLU A 12 2.15 -23.95 1.98
C GLU A 12 2.99 -22.86 2.66
N ALA A 13 3.33 -21.79 1.91
CA ALA A 13 4.04 -20.63 2.47
C ALA A 13 3.21 -19.92 3.53
N VAL A 14 1.91 -19.72 3.29
CA VAL A 14 1.00 -19.09 4.25
C VAL A 14 0.86 -19.96 5.50
N SER A 15 0.65 -21.27 5.34
CA SER A 15 0.57 -22.22 6.47
C SER A 15 1.86 -22.23 7.31
N LEU A 16 3.03 -22.21 6.66
CA LEU A 16 4.32 -22.16 7.34
C LEU A 16 4.47 -20.87 8.16
N LEU A 17 4.15 -19.71 7.57
CA LEU A 17 4.22 -18.42 8.26
C LEU A 17 3.26 -18.34 9.44
N SER A 18 2.04 -18.88 9.29
CA SER A 18 1.07 -18.99 10.38
C SER A 18 1.60 -19.90 11.51
N SER A 19 2.30 -20.99 11.18
CA SER A 19 2.90 -21.88 12.20
C SER A 19 4.01 -21.21 13.02
N PHE A 20 4.61 -20.14 12.50
CA PHE A 20 5.55 -19.27 13.22
C PHE A 20 4.87 -18.19 14.08
N GLY A 21 3.54 -18.21 14.18
CA GLY A 21 2.77 -17.23 14.96
C GLY A 21 2.50 -15.92 14.22
N MET A 22 2.62 -15.91 12.90
CA MET A 22 2.20 -14.75 12.10
C MET A 22 0.68 -14.74 12.00
N GLU A 23 0.03 -13.71 12.58
CA GLU A 23 -1.42 -13.56 12.58
C GLU A 23 -1.96 -13.10 11.23
N ARG A 24 -1.29 -12.10 10.61
CA ARG A 24 -1.67 -11.56 9.30
C ARG A 24 -0.55 -11.75 8.29
N ILE A 25 -0.91 -12.17 7.08
CA ILE A 25 0.04 -12.45 6.02
C ILE A 25 -0.23 -11.56 4.82
N VAL A 26 0.75 -10.72 4.46
CA VAL A 26 0.70 -9.90 3.25
C VAL A 26 1.11 -10.76 2.07
N LEU A 27 0.14 -11.06 1.22
CA LEU A 27 0.37 -11.87 0.04
C LEU A 27 1.23 -11.15 -1.02
N SER A 28 1.87 -11.94 -1.85
CA SER A 28 2.57 -11.44 -3.03
C SER A 28 1.59 -10.79 -4.02
N ARG A 29 2.04 -9.76 -4.75
CA ARG A 29 1.19 -9.00 -5.70
C ARG A 29 0.85 -9.78 -6.97
N GLU A 30 1.52 -10.89 -7.18
CA GLU A 30 1.46 -11.72 -8.41
C GLU A 30 0.32 -12.74 -8.40
N LEU A 31 -0.46 -12.80 -7.32
CA LEU A 31 -1.57 -13.74 -7.18
C LEU A 31 -2.83 -13.26 -7.87
N SER A 32 -3.56 -14.21 -8.48
CA SER A 32 -4.91 -13.98 -8.98
C SER A 32 -5.95 -14.05 -7.85
N LEU A 33 -7.16 -13.54 -8.10
CA LEU A 33 -8.29 -13.70 -7.17
C LEU A 33 -8.55 -15.17 -6.82
N LYS A 34 -8.40 -16.05 -7.82
CA LYS A 34 -8.57 -17.49 -7.59
C LYS A 34 -7.52 -18.05 -6.65
N ASP A 35 -6.24 -17.72 -6.84
CA ASP A 35 -5.16 -18.19 -5.97
C ASP A 35 -5.37 -17.70 -4.54
N ILE A 36 -5.83 -16.47 -4.36
CA ILE A 36 -6.14 -15.88 -3.06
C ILE A 36 -7.27 -16.64 -2.37
N SER A 37 -8.36 -16.90 -3.08
CA SER A 37 -9.50 -17.68 -2.54
C SER A 37 -9.07 -19.09 -2.16
N ASP A 38 -8.30 -19.78 -3.02
CA ASP A 38 -7.78 -21.12 -2.75
C ASP A 38 -6.88 -21.15 -1.50
N ILE A 39 -6.07 -20.09 -1.28
CA ILE A 39 -5.23 -19.92 -0.10
C ILE A 39 -6.11 -19.69 1.14
N TYR A 40 -7.07 -18.77 1.07
CA TYR A 40 -7.97 -18.46 2.17
C TYR A 40 -8.75 -19.70 2.62
N GLU A 41 -9.41 -20.38 1.68
CA GLU A 41 -10.20 -21.57 1.96
C GLU A 41 -9.38 -22.72 2.58
N SER A 42 -8.12 -22.86 2.16
CA SER A 42 -7.26 -23.94 2.64
C SER A 42 -6.55 -23.65 3.96
N THR A 43 -6.36 -22.38 4.33
CA THR A 43 -5.56 -21.99 5.50
C THR A 43 -6.36 -21.30 6.60
N GLY A 44 -7.44 -20.61 6.27
CA GLY A 44 -8.20 -19.75 7.17
C GLY A 44 -7.37 -18.62 7.80
N ALA A 45 -6.21 -18.30 7.19
CA ALA A 45 -5.31 -17.25 7.69
C ALA A 45 -5.86 -15.86 7.39
N GLU A 46 -5.56 -14.88 8.23
CA GLU A 46 -5.87 -13.47 7.97
C GLU A 46 -4.96 -12.94 6.84
N LEU A 47 -5.57 -12.55 5.73
CA LEU A 47 -4.88 -12.19 4.50
C LEU A 47 -4.95 -10.68 4.23
N GLU A 48 -3.80 -10.10 3.85
CA GLU A 48 -3.67 -8.71 3.41
C GLU A 48 -3.13 -8.65 1.99
N VAL A 49 -3.73 -7.83 1.13
CA VAL A 49 -3.27 -7.62 -0.25
C VAL A 49 -3.12 -6.16 -0.60
N PHE A 50 -2.21 -5.85 -1.53
CA PHE A 50 -2.10 -4.51 -2.08
C PHE A 50 -3.26 -4.22 -3.01
N VAL A 51 -3.92 -3.08 -2.81
CA VAL A 51 -5.08 -2.67 -3.61
C VAL A 51 -4.87 -1.37 -4.38
N HIS A 52 -3.89 -0.56 -3.97
CA HIS A 52 -3.61 0.72 -4.62
C HIS A 52 -2.15 1.13 -4.50
N GLY A 53 -1.65 1.80 -5.52
CA GLY A 53 -0.32 2.43 -5.54
C GLY A 53 0.70 1.71 -6.41
N ALA A 54 1.97 1.91 -6.14
CA ALA A 54 3.05 1.47 -7.01
C ALA A 54 3.12 -0.05 -7.17
N MET A 55 3.00 -0.53 -8.42
CA MET A 55 3.33 -1.91 -8.77
C MET A 55 4.84 -2.09 -8.91
N CYS A 56 5.33 -3.27 -8.54
CA CYS A 56 6.70 -3.69 -8.75
C CYS A 56 6.81 -4.52 -10.03
N TYR A 57 7.87 -4.29 -10.81
CA TYR A 57 8.15 -5.08 -12.00
C TYR A 57 8.62 -6.51 -11.66
N SER A 58 9.32 -6.65 -10.54
CA SER A 58 9.85 -7.93 -10.06
C SER A 58 8.84 -8.63 -9.15
N TYR A 59 8.97 -9.96 -9.07
CA TYR A 59 8.31 -10.72 -8.02
C TYR A 59 8.58 -10.14 -6.65
N SER A 60 7.57 -10.17 -5.78
CA SER A 60 7.64 -9.66 -4.42
C SER A 60 8.83 -10.26 -3.67
N GLY A 61 9.67 -9.41 -3.06
CA GLY A 61 10.86 -9.85 -2.32
C GLY A 61 12.07 -10.27 -3.16
N ALA A 62 11.97 -10.43 -4.48
CA ALA A 62 13.02 -11.02 -5.33
C ALA A 62 13.91 -10.02 -6.08
N CYS A 63 13.68 -8.72 -5.96
CA CYS A 63 14.44 -7.72 -6.72
C CYS A 63 15.76 -7.34 -6.06
N PHE A 64 16.87 -7.55 -6.78
CA PHE A 64 18.21 -7.11 -6.38
C PHE A 64 18.75 -5.93 -7.21
N MET A 65 18.01 -5.45 -8.23
CA MET A 65 18.51 -4.45 -9.17
C MET A 65 18.99 -3.17 -8.46
N SER A 66 18.20 -2.62 -7.55
CA SER A 66 18.58 -1.43 -6.79
C SER A 66 19.76 -1.67 -5.84
N SER A 67 19.93 -2.89 -5.33
CA SER A 67 21.06 -3.27 -4.49
C SER A 67 22.36 -3.36 -5.30
N LEU A 68 22.30 -3.97 -6.48
CA LEU A 68 23.46 -4.17 -7.36
C LEU A 68 23.93 -2.87 -7.99
N LEU A 69 23.01 -2.01 -8.46
CA LEU A 69 23.34 -0.78 -9.15
C LEU A 69 23.70 0.39 -8.21
N GLY A 70 23.25 0.39 -6.96
CA GLY A 70 23.44 1.53 -6.07
C GLY A 70 23.53 1.23 -4.58
N GLY A 71 23.75 -0.04 -4.19
CA GLY A 71 23.86 -0.45 -2.78
C GLY A 71 22.58 -0.25 -1.96
N ARG A 72 21.41 -0.02 -2.61
CA ARG A 72 20.14 0.32 -1.95
C ARG A 72 19.15 -0.85 -2.04
N SER A 73 19.05 -1.64 -0.98
CA SER A 73 18.14 -2.80 -0.97
C SER A 73 16.67 -2.40 -0.95
N GLY A 74 15.91 -2.88 -1.95
CA GLY A 74 14.45 -2.75 -2.00
C GLY A 74 13.76 -3.47 -0.84
N ASN A 75 14.26 -4.64 -0.45
CA ASN A 75 13.72 -5.44 0.65
C ASN A 75 13.95 -4.80 2.04
N ARG A 76 14.89 -3.87 2.12
CA ARG A 76 15.12 -3.02 3.30
C ARG A 76 14.46 -1.64 3.18
N GLY A 77 13.50 -1.51 2.26
CA GLY A 77 12.77 -0.29 2.03
C GLY A 77 13.57 0.85 1.39
N ARG A 78 14.74 0.60 0.81
CA ARG A 78 15.64 1.63 0.23
C ARG A 78 15.69 1.60 -1.29
N CYS A 79 14.68 1.01 -1.95
CA CYS A 79 14.61 0.90 -3.40
C CYS A 79 14.78 2.27 -4.08
N ALA A 80 15.76 2.36 -5.00
CA ALA A 80 15.98 3.56 -5.82
C ALA A 80 15.03 3.65 -7.03
N GLN A 81 14.12 2.69 -7.20
CA GLN A 81 13.17 2.63 -8.33
C GLN A 81 13.87 2.64 -9.70
N THR A 82 14.98 1.94 -9.85
CA THR A 82 15.75 1.83 -11.10
C THR A 82 14.90 1.33 -12.27
N CYS A 83 13.91 0.48 -12.04
CA CYS A 83 12.94 0.04 -13.05
C CYS A 83 12.09 1.19 -13.64
N ARG A 84 12.10 2.39 -13.04
CA ARG A 84 11.38 3.58 -13.53
C ARG A 84 12.20 4.48 -14.46
N LEU A 85 13.47 4.16 -14.62
CA LEU A 85 14.34 4.88 -15.53
C LEU A 85 14.08 4.45 -16.99
N PRO A 86 14.33 5.35 -17.96
CA PRO A 86 14.25 4.99 -19.35
C PRO A 86 15.42 4.09 -19.78
N TYR A 87 15.13 3.05 -20.54
CA TYR A 87 16.10 2.12 -21.07
C TYR A 87 16.02 1.99 -22.59
N ASP A 88 17.16 1.76 -23.23
CA ASP A 88 17.24 1.33 -24.62
C ASP A 88 17.69 -0.14 -24.65
N VAL A 89 17.00 -0.94 -25.46
CA VAL A 89 17.29 -2.37 -25.64
C VAL A 89 17.91 -2.58 -26.99
N TYR A 90 19.00 -3.34 -27.01
CA TYR A 90 19.76 -3.64 -28.23
C TYR A 90 19.91 -5.14 -28.43
N GLU A 91 19.82 -5.57 -29.69
CA GLU A 91 20.26 -6.86 -30.18
C GLU A 91 21.50 -6.62 -31.06
N GLY A 92 22.67 -6.89 -30.53
CA GLY A 92 23.92 -6.42 -31.13
C GLY A 92 23.95 -4.89 -31.23
N ASN A 93 24.06 -4.35 -32.44
CA ASN A 93 24.03 -2.90 -32.69
C ASN A 93 22.64 -2.36 -33.07
N LYS A 94 21.64 -3.20 -33.12
CA LYS A 94 20.29 -2.82 -33.51
C LYS A 94 19.46 -2.46 -32.28
N LYS A 95 18.99 -1.22 -32.21
CA LYS A 95 18.02 -0.82 -31.19
C LYS A 95 16.66 -1.43 -31.47
N LEU A 96 16.04 -2.06 -30.46
CA LEU A 96 14.78 -2.77 -30.58
C LEU A 96 13.55 -1.93 -30.23
N ASN A 97 13.65 -1.07 -29.21
CA ASN A 97 12.53 -0.23 -28.78
C ASN A 97 12.52 1.12 -29.50
N LYS A 98 11.34 1.71 -29.65
CA LYS A 98 11.19 3.04 -30.24
C LYS A 98 11.72 4.12 -29.29
N SER A 99 11.94 5.32 -29.80
CA SER A 99 12.48 6.45 -29.03
C SER A 99 11.54 6.94 -27.93
N ASP A 100 10.25 6.73 -28.07
CA ASP A 100 9.18 7.09 -27.12
C ASP A 100 8.73 5.90 -26.24
N GLU A 101 9.25 4.68 -26.47
CA GLU A 101 8.94 3.47 -25.72
C GLU A 101 10.12 3.08 -24.84
N ARG A 102 10.52 3.93 -23.89
CA ARG A 102 11.74 3.72 -23.10
C ARG A 102 11.48 3.24 -21.67
N ASN A 103 10.26 3.35 -21.16
CA ASN A 103 9.94 2.96 -19.79
C ASN A 103 9.57 1.46 -19.69
N LEU A 104 10.42 0.60 -20.25
CA LEU A 104 10.17 -0.82 -20.50
C LEU A 104 9.92 -1.65 -19.24
N LEU A 105 10.43 -1.20 -18.08
CA LEU A 105 10.27 -1.87 -16.79
C LEU A 105 9.33 -1.11 -15.85
N SER A 106 8.71 -0.02 -16.33
CA SER A 106 7.86 0.83 -15.50
C SER A 106 6.42 0.34 -15.52
N CYS A 107 5.98 -0.35 -14.48
CA CYS A 107 4.59 -0.73 -14.34
C CYS A 107 3.69 0.48 -14.11
N LYS A 108 2.45 0.41 -14.60
CA LYS A 108 1.35 1.29 -14.18
C LYS A 108 1.10 1.12 -12.67
N ASP A 109 0.41 2.07 -12.06
CA ASP A 109 0.04 1.92 -10.66
C ASP A 109 -1.18 0.99 -10.51
N LEU A 110 -1.17 0.21 -9.43
CA LEU A 110 -2.30 -0.64 -9.06
C LEU A 110 -3.48 0.22 -8.63
N CYS A 111 -4.67 -0.11 -9.10
CA CYS A 111 -5.93 0.39 -8.59
C CYS A 111 -7.03 -0.66 -8.81
N SER A 112 -7.28 -1.45 -7.80
CA SER A 112 -8.29 -2.53 -7.83
C SER A 112 -9.65 -2.10 -7.28
N LEU A 113 -9.95 -0.80 -7.28
CA LEU A 113 -11.19 -0.26 -6.70
C LEU A 113 -12.44 -0.84 -7.36
N ASP A 114 -12.41 -1.06 -8.67
CA ASP A 114 -13.55 -1.63 -9.42
C ASP A 114 -13.87 -3.08 -9.03
N ILE A 115 -12.89 -3.79 -8.52
CA ILE A 115 -12.99 -5.20 -8.13
C ILE A 115 -12.96 -5.39 -6.61
N LEU A 116 -13.19 -4.32 -5.85
CA LEU A 116 -13.26 -4.42 -4.38
C LEU A 116 -14.24 -5.50 -3.90
N PRO A 117 -15.47 -5.65 -4.47
CA PRO A 117 -16.34 -6.77 -4.10
C PRO A 117 -15.69 -8.15 -4.33
N ASP A 118 -14.97 -8.32 -5.44
CA ASP A 118 -14.30 -9.60 -5.76
C ASP A 118 -13.21 -9.92 -4.74
N LEU A 119 -12.45 -8.90 -4.30
CA LEU A 119 -11.40 -9.05 -3.28
C LEU A 119 -11.98 -9.45 -1.91
N ILE A 120 -13.06 -8.78 -1.48
CA ILE A 120 -13.71 -9.09 -0.20
C ILE A 120 -14.27 -10.52 -0.24
N GLU A 121 -14.92 -10.91 -1.32
CA GLU A 121 -15.50 -12.24 -1.47
C GLU A 121 -14.46 -13.34 -1.65
N ALA A 122 -13.23 -13.00 -2.08
CA ALA A 122 -12.09 -13.92 -2.09
C ALA A 122 -11.47 -14.16 -0.69
N GLY A 123 -12.03 -13.55 0.37
CA GLY A 123 -11.58 -13.78 1.75
C GLY A 123 -10.45 -12.84 2.19
N ILE A 124 -10.38 -11.62 1.65
CA ILE A 124 -9.37 -10.64 2.08
C ILE A 124 -9.86 -9.89 3.32
N ASP A 125 -9.05 -9.89 4.38
CA ASP A 125 -9.31 -9.20 5.64
C ASP A 125 -8.76 -7.77 5.66
N SER A 126 -7.69 -7.50 4.91
CA SER A 126 -7.00 -6.22 4.95
C SER A 126 -6.59 -5.71 3.56
N LEU A 127 -6.90 -4.44 3.31
CA LEU A 127 -6.61 -3.73 2.06
C LEU A 127 -5.40 -2.81 2.25
N LYS A 128 -4.30 -3.07 1.54
CA LYS A 128 -3.05 -2.32 1.66
C LYS A 128 -2.86 -1.31 0.54
N ILE A 129 -2.63 -0.06 0.93
CA ILE A 129 -2.31 1.03 0.02
C ILE A 129 -0.81 1.33 0.07
N GLU A 130 -0.14 1.28 -1.09
CA GLU A 130 1.28 1.67 -1.19
C GLU A 130 1.40 3.19 -1.34
N GLY A 131 2.06 3.83 -0.40
CA GLY A 131 2.19 5.30 -0.38
C GLY A 131 3.51 5.80 0.21
N ARG A 132 4.49 4.93 0.45
CA ARG A 132 5.70 5.24 1.22
C ARG A 132 6.46 6.49 0.78
N MET A 133 6.59 6.71 -0.53
CA MET A 133 7.32 7.84 -1.11
C MET A 133 6.39 8.95 -1.61
N LYS A 134 5.15 8.97 -1.14
CA LYS A 134 4.13 9.92 -1.59
C LYS A 134 3.93 11.04 -0.58
N ALA A 135 3.44 12.18 -1.09
CA ALA A 135 3.05 13.30 -0.23
C ALA A 135 1.84 12.92 0.66
N PRO A 136 1.69 13.55 1.84
CA PRO A 136 0.54 13.31 2.73
C PRO A 136 -0.82 13.45 2.03
N ARG A 137 -0.96 14.42 1.13
CA ARG A 137 -2.16 14.62 0.30
C ARG A 137 -2.54 13.39 -0.51
N TYR A 138 -1.56 12.68 -1.08
CA TYR A 138 -1.81 11.42 -1.77
C TYR A 138 -2.46 10.40 -0.85
N THR A 139 -1.87 10.19 0.33
CA THR A 139 -2.40 9.24 1.30
C THR A 139 -3.80 9.62 1.75
N ALA A 140 -4.03 10.88 2.09
CA ALA A 140 -5.34 11.38 2.49
C ALA A 140 -6.40 11.16 1.40
N GLY A 141 -6.09 11.54 0.16
CA GLY A 141 -7.04 11.43 -0.95
C GLY A 141 -7.33 9.98 -1.35
N VAL A 142 -6.30 9.14 -1.44
CA VAL A 142 -6.49 7.72 -1.78
C VAL A 142 -7.29 7.01 -0.68
N VAL A 143 -6.92 7.18 0.58
CA VAL A 143 -7.62 6.52 1.70
C VAL A 143 -9.08 7.00 1.80
N SER A 144 -9.35 8.29 1.58
CA SER A 144 -10.73 8.83 1.61
C SER A 144 -11.61 8.17 0.55
N ILE A 145 -11.10 8.02 -0.67
CA ILE A 145 -11.84 7.40 -1.77
C ILE A 145 -12.05 5.90 -1.48
N TRP A 146 -11.01 5.18 -1.07
CA TRP A 146 -11.12 3.76 -0.70
C TRP A 146 -12.10 3.54 0.45
N ARG A 147 -12.10 4.41 1.46
CA ARG A 147 -13.05 4.37 2.58
C ARG A 147 -14.49 4.57 2.10
N LYS A 148 -14.74 5.56 1.23
CA LYS A 148 -16.07 5.80 0.62
C LYS A 148 -16.62 4.52 -0.03
N TYR A 149 -15.79 3.82 -0.81
CA TYR A 149 -16.23 2.65 -1.56
C TYR A 149 -16.32 1.39 -0.70
N LEU A 150 -15.50 1.24 0.31
CA LEU A 150 -15.65 0.17 1.29
C LEU A 150 -16.94 0.34 2.11
N ASP A 151 -17.28 1.57 2.50
CA ASP A 151 -18.53 1.87 3.20
C ASP A 151 -19.75 1.64 2.28
N LEU A 152 -19.65 2.03 1.01
CA LEU A 152 -20.69 1.75 0.01
C LEU A 152 -20.95 0.25 -0.16
N TYR A 153 -19.88 -0.56 -0.24
CA TYR A 153 -20.02 -2.01 -0.33
C TYR A 153 -20.65 -2.59 0.94
N ASN A 154 -20.23 -2.14 2.11
CA ASN A 154 -20.79 -2.59 3.40
C ASN A 154 -22.29 -2.24 3.54
N GLU A 155 -22.71 -1.09 3.00
CA GLU A 155 -24.11 -0.63 3.07
C GLU A 155 -24.99 -1.31 2.03
N LYS A 156 -24.52 -1.43 0.77
CA LYS A 156 -25.37 -1.82 -0.38
C LYS A 156 -25.01 -3.19 -0.98
N GLY A 157 -23.94 -3.79 -0.53
CA GLY A 157 -23.42 -5.04 -1.08
C GLY A 157 -22.96 -4.91 -2.53
N ARG A 158 -22.64 -6.05 -3.14
CA ARG A 158 -22.18 -6.14 -4.54
C ARG A 158 -23.17 -5.53 -5.53
N ALA A 159 -24.47 -5.76 -5.36
CA ALA A 159 -25.49 -5.29 -6.30
C ALA A 159 -25.60 -3.77 -6.37
N GLY A 160 -25.28 -3.06 -5.28
CA GLY A 160 -25.30 -1.60 -5.22
C GLY A 160 -23.91 -0.95 -5.41
N TYR A 161 -22.89 -1.75 -5.68
CA TYR A 161 -21.53 -1.24 -5.83
C TYR A 161 -21.23 -0.76 -7.25
N SER A 162 -20.84 0.48 -7.38
CA SER A 162 -20.33 1.02 -8.64
C SER A 162 -19.38 2.19 -8.37
N VAL A 163 -18.29 2.27 -9.11
CA VAL A 163 -17.27 3.33 -8.97
C VAL A 163 -17.56 4.48 -9.93
N GLU A 164 -17.68 5.68 -9.38
CA GLU A 164 -17.93 6.90 -10.14
C GLU A 164 -16.71 7.28 -10.98
N LYS A 165 -16.96 7.73 -12.21
CA LYS A 165 -15.87 8.21 -13.12
C LYS A 165 -15.10 9.39 -12.54
N ALA A 166 -15.76 10.24 -11.76
CA ALA A 166 -15.14 11.39 -11.11
C ALA A 166 -14.08 10.93 -10.08
N ASP A 167 -14.38 9.94 -9.25
CA ASP A 167 -13.45 9.43 -8.25
C ASP A 167 -12.25 8.70 -8.88
N ARG A 168 -12.49 7.95 -9.96
CA ARG A 168 -11.37 7.38 -10.74
C ARG A 168 -10.44 8.48 -11.28
N LYS A 169 -11.02 9.58 -11.77
CA LYS A 169 -10.24 10.72 -12.23
C LYS A 169 -9.45 11.34 -11.07
N LEU A 170 -10.06 11.52 -9.90
CA LEU A 170 -9.37 12.05 -8.73
C LEU A 170 -8.19 11.17 -8.30
N LEU A 171 -8.33 9.84 -8.31
CA LEU A 171 -7.22 8.92 -8.04
C LEU A 171 -6.06 9.08 -9.03
N LEU A 172 -6.35 9.29 -10.32
CA LEU A 172 -5.34 9.59 -11.33
C LEU A 172 -4.71 10.98 -11.13
N ASP A 173 -5.50 11.97 -10.72
CA ASP A 173 -5.01 13.33 -10.47
C ASP A 173 -4.08 13.38 -9.25
N LEU A 174 -4.32 12.56 -8.23
CA LEU A 174 -3.45 12.41 -7.07
C LEU A 174 -2.08 11.83 -7.45
N PHE A 175 -2.07 10.80 -8.27
CA PHE A 175 -0.84 10.24 -8.82
C PHE A 175 -1.10 9.29 -9.98
N ASP A 176 -0.32 9.43 -11.05
CA ASP A 176 -0.44 8.62 -12.23
C ASP A 176 0.92 8.43 -12.94
N ARG A 177 1.25 7.20 -13.26
CA ARG A 177 2.48 6.74 -13.93
C ARG A 177 2.29 6.25 -15.36
N GLY A 178 1.20 6.59 -16.02
CA GLY A 178 0.87 6.07 -17.34
C GLY A 178 -0.44 5.27 -17.34
N GLY A 179 -1.31 5.53 -16.39
CA GLY A 179 -2.56 4.82 -16.17
C GLY A 179 -2.53 3.90 -14.96
N GLN A 180 -3.62 3.22 -14.76
CA GLN A 180 -3.85 2.28 -13.66
C GLN A 180 -4.12 0.88 -14.22
N THR A 181 -3.94 -0.13 -13.39
CA THR A 181 -4.19 -1.55 -13.67
C THR A 181 -4.77 -2.21 -12.41
N ASP A 182 -5.57 -3.25 -12.55
CA ASP A 182 -5.96 -4.14 -11.46
C ASP A 182 -4.93 -5.25 -11.17
N GLY A 183 -3.74 -5.11 -11.75
CA GLY A 183 -2.61 -6.01 -11.50
C GLY A 183 -2.84 -7.41 -12.06
N TYR A 184 -2.54 -8.42 -11.25
CA TYR A 184 -2.68 -9.82 -11.60
C TYR A 184 -4.03 -10.43 -11.17
N TYR A 185 -4.90 -9.66 -10.56
CA TYR A 185 -6.14 -10.20 -9.97
C TYR A 185 -7.04 -10.93 -10.97
N LYS A 186 -7.16 -10.42 -12.20
CA LYS A 186 -8.02 -11.01 -13.24
C LYS A 186 -7.25 -11.59 -14.41
N GLU A 187 -6.08 -11.05 -14.73
CA GLU A 187 -5.29 -11.44 -15.88
C GLU A 187 -3.81 -11.62 -15.52
N HIS A 188 -3.16 -12.59 -16.14
CA HIS A 188 -1.75 -12.85 -15.96
C HIS A 188 -0.93 -12.16 -17.05
N ASN A 189 -0.03 -11.25 -16.67
CA ASN A 189 1.02 -10.65 -17.50
C ASN A 189 0.57 -9.96 -18.80
N GLY A 190 -0.30 -8.99 -18.73
CA GLY A 190 -0.59 -8.13 -19.87
C GLY A 190 0.50 -7.08 -20.11
N LYS A 191 0.89 -6.84 -21.39
CA LYS A 191 1.67 -5.63 -21.76
C LYS A 191 0.96 -4.33 -21.34
N ASP A 192 -0.33 -4.37 -21.08
CA ASP A 192 -1.10 -3.26 -20.56
C ASP A 192 -0.74 -2.87 -19.12
N MET A 193 0.00 -3.72 -18.40
CA MET A 193 0.55 -3.40 -17.08
C MET A 193 1.75 -2.44 -17.14
N ILE A 194 2.38 -2.25 -18.30
CA ILE A 194 3.58 -1.42 -18.46
C ILE A 194 3.23 -0.04 -19.00
N ALA A 195 3.79 0.98 -18.39
CA ALA A 195 3.69 2.38 -18.82
C ALA A 195 4.86 2.71 -19.75
N LEU A 196 4.81 2.26 -21.00
CA LEU A 196 5.91 2.35 -21.97
C LEU A 196 6.35 3.78 -22.29
N HIS A 197 5.39 4.71 -22.33
CA HIS A 197 5.61 6.08 -22.74
C HIS A 197 5.78 7.00 -21.53
N GLU A 198 6.61 8.05 -21.69
CA GLU A 198 6.61 9.15 -20.74
C GLU A 198 5.25 9.88 -20.79
N LYS A 199 4.76 10.21 -19.62
CA LYS A 199 3.49 10.89 -19.51
C LYS A 199 3.63 12.38 -19.79
N PRO A 200 2.73 13.00 -20.54
CA PRO A 200 2.66 14.46 -20.61
C PRO A 200 2.45 15.05 -19.22
N VAL A 201 3.28 16.01 -18.84
CA VAL A 201 3.27 16.66 -17.52
C VAL A 201 2.01 17.50 -17.27
N SER A 202 1.26 17.83 -18.31
CA SER A 202 0.06 18.70 -18.19
C SER A 202 -1.16 17.88 -17.80
N LYS A 203 -1.45 17.81 -16.51
CA LYS A 203 -2.76 17.42 -16.00
C LYS A 203 -3.48 18.67 -15.49
N GLN A 204 -4.75 18.78 -15.82
CA GLN A 204 -5.64 19.66 -15.07
C GLN A 204 -5.82 19.06 -13.68
N VAL A 205 -5.06 19.58 -12.74
CA VAL A 205 -5.17 19.21 -11.33
C VAL A 205 -6.48 19.78 -10.78
N ASN A 206 -7.25 18.98 -10.06
CA ASN A 206 -8.41 19.48 -9.32
C ASN A 206 -7.93 20.24 -8.08
N VAL A 207 -7.70 21.55 -8.24
CA VAL A 207 -7.16 22.43 -7.20
C VAL A 207 -8.09 22.47 -5.99
N GLU A 208 -9.41 22.53 -6.18
CA GLU A 208 -10.39 22.59 -5.09
C GLU A 208 -10.34 21.33 -4.23
N TYR A 209 -10.24 20.16 -4.85
CA TYR A 209 -10.11 18.90 -4.13
C TYR A 209 -8.77 18.81 -3.37
N PHE A 210 -7.70 19.30 -3.95
CA PHE A 210 -6.39 19.31 -3.29
C PHE A 210 -6.37 20.24 -2.09
N ASP A 211 -6.95 21.43 -2.23
CA ASP A 211 -7.11 22.38 -1.12
C ASP A 211 -7.98 21.80 0.01
N TYR A 212 -9.05 21.08 -0.36
CA TYR A 212 -9.87 20.37 0.62
C TYR A 212 -9.06 19.31 1.38
N LEU A 213 -8.28 18.49 0.69
CA LEU A 213 -7.45 17.46 1.33
C LEU A 213 -6.42 18.07 2.26
N ASP A 214 -5.74 19.13 1.81
CA ASP A 214 -4.71 19.81 2.63
C ASP A 214 -5.33 20.40 3.88
N LYS A 215 -6.38 21.18 3.78
CA LYS A 215 -7.05 21.81 4.92
C LYS A 215 -7.65 20.80 5.89
N THR A 216 -8.21 19.70 5.35
CA THR A 216 -8.94 18.71 6.18
C THR A 216 -7.99 17.73 6.87
N PHE A 217 -6.97 17.24 6.17
CA PHE A 217 -6.19 16.10 6.63
C PHE A 217 -4.70 16.39 6.84
N VAL A 218 -4.13 17.39 6.16
CA VAL A 218 -2.70 17.69 6.24
C VAL A 218 -2.40 18.83 7.21
N GLU A 219 -3.15 19.91 7.11
CA GLU A 219 -2.96 21.12 7.94
C GLU A 219 -3.76 21.06 9.24
N GLY A 220 -4.82 20.26 9.28
CA GLY A 220 -5.68 20.08 10.44
C GLY A 220 -4.92 19.46 11.61
N LYS A 221 -4.48 20.29 12.55
CA LYS A 221 -3.87 19.83 13.81
C LYS A 221 -4.94 19.21 14.71
N LYS A 222 -5.32 17.98 14.45
CA LYS A 222 -6.00 17.17 15.46
C LYS A 222 -4.95 16.75 16.48
N GLN A 223 -4.82 17.52 17.55
CA GLN A 223 -4.03 17.12 18.71
C GLN A 223 -4.86 16.15 19.54
N LEU A 224 -4.39 14.92 19.65
CA LEU A 224 -4.90 13.99 20.66
C LEU A 224 -4.30 14.39 22.00
N ALA A 225 -5.15 14.61 23.00
CA ALA A 225 -4.67 14.77 24.37
C ALA A 225 -4.17 13.41 24.86
N VAL A 226 -2.87 13.28 24.97
CA VAL A 226 -2.21 12.07 25.47
C VAL A 226 -1.71 12.38 26.87
N SER A 227 -2.10 11.58 27.86
CA SER A 227 -1.51 11.57 29.18
C SER A 227 -0.69 10.29 29.36
N GLY A 228 0.46 10.41 29.99
CA GLY A 228 1.30 9.24 30.22
C GLY A 228 2.19 9.39 31.44
N SER A 229 2.64 8.27 31.98
CA SER A 229 3.63 8.19 33.04
C SER A 229 4.81 7.35 32.61
N ILE A 230 6.01 7.74 33.05
CA ILE A 230 7.24 6.99 32.83
C ILE A 230 7.73 6.51 34.18
N LYS A 231 7.94 5.22 34.34
CA LYS A 231 8.56 4.64 35.53
C LYS A 231 9.99 4.23 35.20
N LEU A 232 10.94 4.90 35.81
CA LEU A 232 12.37 4.60 35.72
C LEU A 232 12.83 3.97 37.02
N LYS A 233 13.46 2.79 36.95
CA LYS A 233 14.19 2.17 38.04
C LYS A 233 15.53 1.68 37.51
N GLU A 234 16.56 1.87 38.31
CA GLU A 234 17.90 1.37 38.00
C GLU A 234 17.88 -0.15 37.74
N ASN A 235 18.46 -0.57 36.63
CA ASN A 235 18.52 -1.97 36.18
C ASN A 235 17.17 -2.65 35.89
N MET A 236 16.11 -1.87 35.65
CA MET A 236 14.79 -2.39 35.26
C MET A 236 14.39 -1.82 33.89
N PRO A 237 13.56 -2.56 33.10
CA PRO A 237 13.01 -2.03 31.87
C PRO A 237 12.24 -0.71 32.10
N ILE A 238 12.35 0.22 31.16
CA ILE A 238 11.56 1.45 31.18
C ILE A 238 10.09 1.08 30.91
N ILE A 239 9.20 1.46 31.79
CA ILE A 239 7.75 1.26 31.60
C ILE A 239 7.12 2.60 31.22
N PHE A 240 6.45 2.60 30.07
CA PHE A 240 5.63 3.71 29.58
C PHE A 240 4.16 3.31 29.68
N ASP A 241 3.40 4.06 30.50
CA ASP A 241 1.95 3.96 30.51
C ASP A 241 1.39 5.16 29.73
N ILE A 242 0.74 4.92 28.62
CA ILE A 242 0.17 5.98 27.76
C ILE A 242 -1.35 5.81 27.69
N SER A 243 -2.08 6.85 28.05
CA SER A 243 -3.53 6.92 27.92
C SER A 243 -3.93 7.97 26.90
N ILE A 244 -4.77 7.60 25.94
CA ILE A 244 -5.33 8.51 24.95
C ILE A 244 -6.77 8.81 25.38
N ASN A 245 -7.03 10.07 25.74
CA ASN A 245 -8.35 10.52 26.14
C ASN A 245 -9.16 10.91 24.90
N ASN A 246 -10.44 10.44 24.81
CA ASN A 246 -11.40 10.77 23.74
C ASN A 246 -11.10 10.18 22.35
N LEU A 247 -10.85 8.89 22.26
CA LEU A 247 -10.83 8.19 20.96
C LEU A 247 -12.17 8.29 20.21
N LYS A 248 -13.31 8.48 20.90
CA LYS A 248 -14.65 8.68 20.30
C LYS A 248 -14.70 9.89 19.37
N ASP A 249 -14.04 10.99 19.71
CA ASP A 249 -14.03 12.22 18.90
C ASP A 249 -13.20 12.12 17.62
N VAL A 250 -12.33 11.11 17.53
CA VAL A 250 -11.42 10.92 16.38
C VAL A 250 -12.02 9.98 15.34
N TYR A 251 -12.78 8.97 15.76
CA TYR A 251 -13.27 7.91 14.87
C TYR A 251 -14.80 7.79 14.76
N GLY A 252 -15.54 8.55 15.54
CA GLY A 252 -17.02 8.62 15.45
C GLY A 252 -17.77 7.30 15.67
N ARG A 253 -17.16 6.30 16.28
CA ARG A 253 -17.75 4.97 16.52
C ARG A 253 -17.52 4.48 17.93
N ASP A 254 -18.60 4.00 18.56
CA ASP A 254 -18.56 3.25 19.81
C ASP A 254 -18.06 1.81 19.55
N LYS A 255 -16.77 1.62 19.40
CA LYS A 255 -16.17 0.27 19.47
C LYS A 255 -15.05 0.28 20.48
N GLU A 256 -15.16 -0.67 21.41
CA GLU A 256 -14.09 -1.07 22.30
C GLU A 256 -12.85 -1.43 21.49
N PHE A 257 -11.90 -0.52 21.45
CA PHE A 257 -10.58 -0.73 20.85
C PHE A 257 -9.62 -1.23 21.92
N ASP A 258 -9.96 -2.36 22.55
CA ASP A 258 -9.08 -2.96 23.56
C ASP A 258 -7.85 -3.67 22.98
N ASN A 259 -7.69 -3.74 21.62
CA ASN A 259 -6.64 -4.57 21.04
C ASN A 259 -5.79 -3.93 19.92
N PHE A 260 -5.77 -2.60 19.70
CA PHE A 260 -5.09 -2.06 18.52
C PHE A 260 -4.16 -0.86 18.76
N LEU A 261 -3.26 -0.95 19.72
CA LEU A 261 -2.03 -0.16 19.70
C LEU A 261 -0.91 -0.95 20.36
N SER A 262 -0.36 -1.94 19.64
CA SER A 262 1.04 -2.27 19.88
C SER A 262 1.87 -1.12 19.29
N VAL A 263 2.03 -0.09 20.06
CA VAL A 263 2.85 1.10 19.74
C VAL A 263 4.34 0.76 19.77
N GLU A 264 4.70 -0.49 20.06
CA GLU A 264 6.08 -0.94 20.18
C GLU A 264 6.94 -0.77 18.93
N SER A 265 6.38 -0.84 17.72
CA SER A 265 7.21 -0.75 16.51
C SER A 265 7.45 0.67 16.01
N GLN A 266 6.65 1.66 16.41
CA GLN A 266 6.82 3.04 15.95
C GLN A 266 7.66 3.91 16.90
N PHE A 267 7.75 3.55 18.19
CA PHE A 267 8.54 4.30 19.17
C PHE A 267 10.04 4.00 19.10
N ILE A 268 10.45 2.85 18.60
CA ILE A 268 11.89 2.50 18.44
C ILE A 268 12.57 3.43 17.42
N ASP A 269 11.85 3.92 16.42
CA ASP A 269 12.40 4.85 15.42
C ASP A 269 12.43 6.32 15.90
N ILE A 270 11.73 6.66 16.97
CA ILE A 270 11.64 8.04 17.53
C ILE A 270 12.67 8.25 18.66
N LEU A 271 13.05 7.21 19.38
CA LEU A 271 14.03 7.28 20.50
C LEU A 271 15.36 7.95 20.14
N PRO A 272 15.96 7.76 18.92
CA PRO A 272 17.19 8.44 18.55
C PRO A 272 17.09 9.97 18.45
N TYR A 273 15.88 10.51 18.31
CA TYR A 273 15.67 11.96 18.20
C TYR A 273 15.52 12.69 19.54
N PHE A 274 15.21 11.96 20.63
CA PHE A 274 15.05 12.54 21.96
C PHE A 274 16.35 12.58 22.78
N PHE A 275 17.39 11.86 22.37
CA PHE A 275 18.67 11.77 23.10
C PHE A 275 19.87 12.35 22.32
N ARG A 276 19.63 13.25 21.37
CA ARG A 276 20.70 14.09 20.82
C ARG A 276 20.73 15.41 21.59
N GLU A 277 21.76 15.59 22.43
CA GLU A 277 22.19 16.89 22.92
C GLU A 277 22.56 17.83 21.77
#